data_3b88653ab5d2e1c1f7d740194dc60f26
#
_entry.id   3b88653ab5d2e1c1f7d740194dc60f26
#
_cell.length_a   1.000
_cell.length_b   1.000
_cell.length_c   1.000
_cell.angle_alpha   90.00
_cell.angle_beta   90.00
_cell.angle_gamma   90.00
#
_symmetry.space_group_name_H-M   'P 1'
#
loop_
_entity.id
_entity.type
_entity.pdbx_description
1 polymer ?
#
loop_
_entity_poly.entity_id
_entity_poly.type
_entity_poly.pdbx_seq_one_letter_code
_entity_poly.pdbx_strand_id
1 'polypeptide(L)'
;MQLRNLQIPTGAVFAPMAGLTDAACRHLMADHGAAWTVSEMASAKALNFGDRKSLELLKDEHPHGLYAIQLFGAEPESMAKAILFVREKGIRFDILDINMGCPAPKITSSGAGSKLLLDPPLCGQMAAAARKALGDDTPLTVK
;
A
#
# COMPACT_ATOMS: atom_id res chain seq x y z
N MET A 1 -14.30 2.47 14.34
CA MET A 1 -13.19 1.57 14.76
C MET A 1 -11.91 2.40 14.86
N GLN A 2 -11.01 2.09 15.79
CA GLN A 2 -9.71 2.77 15.88
C GLN A 2 -8.61 1.86 15.32
N LEU A 3 -7.76 2.41 14.48
CA LEU A 3 -6.57 1.75 13.94
C LEU A 3 -5.36 2.63 14.28
N ARG A 4 -4.61 2.26 15.31
CA ARG A 4 -3.58 3.11 15.92
C ARG A 4 -4.18 4.47 16.35
N ASN A 5 -3.60 5.57 15.85
CA ASN A 5 -4.05 6.94 16.09
C ASN A 5 -5.16 7.42 15.15
N LEU A 6 -5.57 6.59 14.16
CA LEU A 6 -6.62 6.94 13.22
C LEU A 6 -7.99 6.47 13.71
N GLN A 7 -8.97 7.37 13.66
CA GLN A 7 -10.38 7.03 13.75
C GLN A 7 -10.87 6.61 12.37
N ILE A 8 -11.24 5.34 12.23
CA ILE A 8 -11.76 4.79 10.98
C ILE A 8 -13.28 4.98 10.97
N PRO A 9 -13.85 5.66 9.97
CA PRO A 9 -15.29 5.77 9.80
C PRO A 9 -15.95 4.41 9.67
N THR A 10 -17.24 4.35 9.95
CA THR A 10 -18.05 3.17 9.64
C THR A 10 -18.28 3.13 8.14
N GLY A 11 -17.95 2.02 7.49
CA GLY A 11 -18.08 1.88 6.05
C GLY A 11 -17.27 0.72 5.49
N ALA A 12 -17.38 0.53 4.19
CA ALA A 12 -16.57 -0.43 3.46
C ALA A 12 -15.22 0.21 3.05
N VAL A 13 -14.19 -0.61 2.98
CA VAL A 13 -12.90 -0.20 2.39
C VAL A 13 -12.97 -0.38 0.89
N PHE A 14 -12.57 0.63 0.13
CA PHE A 14 -12.47 0.50 -1.31
C PHE A 14 -11.14 -0.15 -1.69
N ALA A 15 -11.22 -1.42 -2.08
CA ALA A 15 -10.06 -2.25 -2.39
C ALA A 15 -9.32 -1.78 -3.66
N PRO A 16 -7.99 -1.93 -3.72
CA PRO A 16 -7.20 -1.54 -4.88
C PRO A 16 -7.44 -2.50 -6.07
N MET A 17 -7.58 -1.92 -7.26
CA MET A 17 -7.69 -2.64 -8.53
C MET A 17 -6.83 -1.96 -9.58
N ALA A 18 -5.79 -2.67 -10.05
CA ALA A 18 -4.86 -2.14 -11.05
C ALA A 18 -5.59 -1.71 -12.34
N GLY A 19 -5.34 -0.49 -12.79
CA GLY A 19 -5.97 0.13 -13.95
C GLY A 19 -7.37 0.68 -13.70
N LEU A 20 -7.87 0.66 -12.47
CA LEU A 20 -9.22 1.14 -12.14
C LEU A 20 -9.25 2.12 -10.97
N THR A 21 -8.45 1.89 -9.94
CA THR A 21 -8.48 2.71 -8.71
C THR A 21 -7.53 3.91 -8.77
N ASP A 22 -7.62 4.69 -9.86
CA ASP A 22 -6.96 5.98 -9.97
C ASP A 22 -7.53 7.00 -8.96
N ALA A 23 -6.95 8.20 -8.91
CA ALA A 23 -7.38 9.23 -7.96
C ALA A 23 -8.86 9.60 -8.14
N ALA A 24 -9.34 9.74 -9.38
CA ALA A 24 -10.72 10.12 -9.64
C ALA A 24 -11.72 9.05 -9.14
N CYS A 25 -11.41 7.78 -9.38
CA CYS A 25 -12.22 6.67 -8.88
C CYS A 25 -12.21 6.62 -7.34
N ARG A 26 -11.05 6.81 -6.70
CA ARG A 26 -10.96 6.83 -5.23
C ARG A 26 -11.74 7.98 -4.62
N HIS A 27 -11.66 9.19 -5.19
CA HIS A 27 -12.43 10.35 -4.74
C HIS A 27 -13.93 10.08 -4.81
N LEU A 28 -14.41 9.53 -5.94
CA LEU A 28 -15.81 9.16 -6.08
C LEU A 28 -16.26 8.15 -5.00
N MET A 29 -15.46 7.14 -4.72
CA MET A 29 -15.79 6.15 -3.69
C MET A 29 -15.75 6.74 -2.27
N ALA A 30 -14.81 7.64 -1.98
CA ALA A 30 -14.76 8.35 -0.70
C ALA A 30 -16.01 9.22 -0.51
N ASP A 31 -16.42 9.96 -1.54
CA ASP A 31 -17.65 10.79 -1.50
C ASP A 31 -18.92 9.95 -1.33
N HIS A 32 -18.89 8.67 -1.71
CA HIS A 32 -19.98 7.71 -1.49
C HIS A 32 -19.82 6.88 -0.20
N GLY A 33 -18.94 7.30 0.72
CA GLY A 33 -18.86 6.76 2.08
C GLY A 33 -17.89 5.60 2.26
N ALA A 34 -16.90 5.42 1.38
CA ALA A 34 -15.82 4.51 1.66
C ALA A 34 -15.07 4.93 2.94
N ALA A 35 -14.83 3.99 3.86
CA ALA A 35 -14.13 4.26 5.11
C ALA A 35 -12.67 4.70 4.88
N TRP A 36 -12.02 4.12 3.92
CA TRP A 36 -10.80 4.60 3.26
C TRP A 36 -10.67 4.01 1.86
N THR A 37 -9.83 4.63 1.06
CA THR A 37 -9.50 4.17 -0.29
C THR A 37 -8.05 3.74 -0.36
N VAL A 38 -7.73 2.83 -1.29
CA VAL A 38 -6.37 2.30 -1.43
C VAL A 38 -5.87 2.55 -2.86
N SER A 39 -4.63 3.02 -3.01
CA SER A 39 -4.00 3.22 -4.32
C SER A 39 -3.89 1.92 -5.11
N GLU A 40 -3.66 2.03 -6.41
CA GLU A 40 -3.09 0.90 -7.14
C GLU A 40 -1.77 0.46 -6.50
N MET A 41 -1.44 -0.84 -6.65
CA MET A 41 -0.23 -1.37 -6.03
C MET A 41 1.03 -0.95 -6.79
N ALA A 42 2.01 -0.40 -6.09
CA ALA A 42 3.31 -0.05 -6.63
C ALA A 42 4.40 -1.06 -6.23
N SER A 43 5.34 -1.31 -7.14
CA SER A 43 6.45 -2.21 -6.87
C SER A 43 7.49 -1.58 -5.95
N ALA A 44 7.75 -2.17 -4.79
CA ALA A 44 8.82 -1.73 -3.89
C ALA A 44 10.18 -1.72 -4.59
N LYS A 45 10.47 -2.75 -5.39
CA LYS A 45 11.70 -2.82 -6.17
C LYS A 45 11.81 -1.70 -7.20
N ALA A 46 10.74 -1.42 -7.96
CA ALA A 46 10.75 -0.35 -8.97
C ALA A 46 10.93 1.03 -8.32
N LEU A 47 10.28 1.28 -7.19
CA LEU A 47 10.45 2.52 -6.43
C LEU A 47 11.90 2.72 -5.99
N ASN A 48 12.58 1.67 -5.55
CA ASN A 48 14.00 1.73 -5.16
C ASN A 48 14.94 2.09 -6.33
N PHE A 49 14.50 1.86 -7.57
CA PHE A 49 15.20 2.30 -8.78
C PHE A 49 14.71 3.66 -9.30
N GLY A 50 13.85 4.35 -8.54
CA GLY A 50 13.35 5.66 -8.90
C GLY A 50 12.31 5.65 -10.03
N ASP A 51 11.57 4.54 -10.22
CA ASP A 51 10.55 4.45 -11.27
C ASP A 51 9.43 5.46 -11.06
N ARG A 52 9.34 6.41 -12.00
CA ARG A 52 8.35 7.49 -11.94
C ARG A 52 6.92 6.99 -12.04
N LYS A 53 6.67 5.96 -12.84
CA LYS A 53 5.31 5.40 -13.02
C LYS A 53 4.80 4.79 -11.72
N SER A 54 5.65 4.01 -11.03
CA SER A 54 5.31 3.47 -9.71
C SER A 54 5.06 4.56 -8.67
N LEU A 55 5.82 5.67 -8.73
CA LEU A 55 5.61 6.79 -7.82
C LEU A 55 4.30 7.53 -8.11
N GLU A 56 3.96 7.74 -9.40
CA GLU A 56 2.71 8.40 -9.80
C GLU A 56 1.46 7.61 -9.33
N LEU A 57 1.50 6.28 -9.31
CA LEU A 57 0.39 5.46 -8.80
C LEU A 57 0.05 5.74 -7.33
N LEU A 58 1.03 6.23 -6.56
CA LEU A 58 0.88 6.52 -5.13
C LEU A 58 0.49 7.96 -4.84
N LYS A 59 0.52 8.85 -5.85
CA LYS A 59 0.18 10.24 -5.64
C LYS A 59 -1.32 10.44 -5.52
N ASP A 60 -1.70 11.23 -4.54
CA ASP A 60 -3.00 11.84 -4.41
C ASP A 60 -2.81 13.18 -3.70
N GLU A 61 -2.86 14.26 -4.45
CA GLU A 61 -2.55 15.60 -3.93
C GLU A 61 -3.65 16.11 -2.99
N HIS A 62 -4.88 15.66 -3.23
CA HIS A 62 -6.06 16.09 -2.49
C HIS A 62 -6.99 14.91 -2.19
N PRO A 63 -6.55 13.93 -1.35
CA PRO A 63 -7.35 12.75 -1.09
C PRO A 63 -8.64 13.12 -0.37
N HIS A 64 -9.75 12.55 -0.80
CA HIS A 64 -11.03 12.64 -0.11
C HIS A 64 -11.08 11.55 0.98
N GLY A 65 -11.11 11.95 2.26
CA GLY A 65 -11.09 11.02 3.39
C GLY A 65 -9.73 10.36 3.64
N LEU A 66 -9.73 9.20 4.28
CA LEU A 66 -8.52 8.45 4.58
C LEU A 66 -7.97 7.74 3.34
N TYR A 67 -6.68 7.87 3.16
CA TYR A 67 -5.98 7.35 1.99
C TYR A 67 -4.87 6.37 2.37
N ALA A 68 -4.93 5.17 1.81
CA ALA A 68 -3.89 4.16 1.92
C ALA A 68 -3.10 4.03 0.61
N ILE A 69 -1.79 3.87 0.71
CA ILE A 69 -0.97 3.42 -0.41
C ILE A 69 -0.72 1.93 -0.31
N GLN A 70 -0.70 1.22 -1.45
CA GLN A 70 -0.39 -0.20 -1.48
C GLN A 70 0.93 -0.47 -2.18
N LEU A 71 1.82 -1.22 -1.50
CA LEU A 71 3.08 -1.69 -2.05
C LEU A 71 3.06 -3.21 -2.20
N PHE A 72 3.81 -3.73 -3.19
CA PHE A 72 4.09 -5.15 -3.32
C PHE A 72 5.58 -5.43 -3.49
N GLY A 73 6.01 -6.59 -3.03
CA GLY A 73 7.37 -7.08 -3.12
C GLY A 73 7.51 -8.39 -2.36
N ALA A 74 8.68 -9.03 -2.43
CA ALA A 74 9.00 -10.26 -1.73
C ALA A 74 10.31 -10.16 -0.93
N GLU A 75 10.91 -8.97 -0.86
CA GLU A 75 12.17 -8.74 -0.16
C GLU A 75 11.95 -7.72 0.97
N PRO A 76 12.10 -8.11 2.26
CA PRO A 76 11.85 -7.21 3.40
C PRO A 76 12.66 -5.92 3.37
N GLU A 77 13.96 -6.00 3.03
CA GLU A 77 14.82 -4.82 2.92
C GLU A 77 14.39 -3.88 1.79
N SER A 78 13.98 -4.44 0.65
CA SER A 78 13.48 -3.68 -0.49
C SER A 78 12.19 -2.94 -0.13
N MET A 79 11.30 -3.60 0.63
CA MET A 79 10.08 -2.99 1.15
C MET A 79 10.38 -1.82 2.07
N ALA A 80 11.28 -2.01 3.04
CA ALA A 80 11.67 -0.94 3.97
C ALA A 80 12.27 0.28 3.24
N LYS A 81 13.17 0.06 2.28
CA LYS A 81 13.78 1.12 1.46
C LYS A 81 12.72 1.88 0.65
N ALA A 82 11.78 1.16 0.03
CA ALA A 82 10.71 1.79 -0.75
C ALA A 82 9.81 2.68 0.12
N ILE A 83 9.49 2.27 1.33
CA ILE A 83 8.71 3.07 2.29
C ILE A 83 9.44 4.37 2.63
N LEU A 84 10.73 4.30 2.94
CA LEU A 84 11.54 5.49 3.24
C LEU A 84 11.63 6.42 2.01
N PHE A 85 11.83 5.85 0.81
CA PHE A 85 11.84 6.60 -0.44
C PHE A 85 10.51 7.34 -0.71
N VAL A 86 9.38 6.67 -0.52
CA VAL A 86 8.05 7.29 -0.69
C VAL A 86 7.87 8.47 0.26
N ARG A 87 8.31 8.34 1.51
CA ARG A 87 8.29 9.44 2.48
C ARG A 87 9.22 10.58 2.09
N GLU A 88 10.44 10.27 1.66
CA GLU A 88 11.40 11.28 1.17
C GLU A 88 10.84 12.08 -0.01
N LYS A 89 10.07 11.43 -0.89
CA LYS A 89 9.38 12.09 -2.01
C LYS A 89 8.14 12.90 -1.60
N GLY A 90 7.82 12.95 -0.32
CA GLY A 90 6.71 13.73 0.20
C GLY A 90 5.32 13.18 -0.16
N ILE A 91 5.23 11.90 -0.54
CA ILE A 91 3.93 11.25 -0.78
C ILE A 91 3.16 11.17 0.54
N ARG A 92 1.97 11.76 0.56
CA ARG A 92 1.08 11.77 1.73
C ARG A 92 0.20 10.54 1.71
N PHE A 93 0.07 9.88 2.85
CA PHE A 93 -0.84 8.75 3.07
C PHE A 93 -1.10 8.58 4.57
N ASP A 94 -2.25 8.04 4.90
CA ASP A 94 -2.66 7.75 6.28
C ASP A 94 -2.33 6.32 6.69
N ILE A 95 -2.38 5.39 5.73
CA ILE A 95 -2.21 3.95 5.95
C ILE A 95 -1.25 3.39 4.89
N LEU A 96 -0.35 2.50 5.29
CA LEU A 96 0.38 1.65 4.34
C LEU A 96 -0.25 0.27 4.29
N ASP A 97 -0.49 -0.24 3.09
CA ASP A 97 -0.98 -1.59 2.85
C ASP A 97 0.04 -2.43 2.07
N ILE A 98 0.26 -3.68 2.48
CA ILE A 98 1.12 -4.62 1.75
C ILE A 98 0.25 -5.61 0.98
N ASN A 99 0.46 -5.70 -0.33
CA ASN A 99 -0.22 -6.69 -1.15
C ASN A 99 0.38 -8.09 -0.93
N MET A 100 -0.44 -8.99 -0.36
CA MET A 100 -0.12 -10.41 -0.19
C MET A 100 -1.18 -11.31 -0.86
N GLY A 101 -1.98 -10.77 -1.78
CA GLY A 101 -3.11 -11.51 -2.34
C GLY A 101 -3.26 -11.44 -3.87
N CYS A 102 -2.47 -10.65 -4.57
CA CYS A 102 -2.56 -10.56 -6.03
C CYS A 102 -2.13 -11.90 -6.68
N PRO A 103 -3.01 -12.53 -7.49
CA PRO A 103 -2.70 -13.81 -8.13
C PRO A 103 -2.03 -13.66 -9.50
N ALA A 104 -1.89 -12.44 -10.01
CA ALA A 104 -1.40 -12.20 -11.36
C ALA A 104 0.00 -12.82 -11.59
N PRO A 105 0.23 -13.58 -12.66
CA PRO A 105 1.52 -14.24 -12.92
C PRO A 105 2.71 -13.28 -12.91
N LYS A 106 2.53 -12.05 -13.41
CA LYS A 106 3.56 -11.01 -13.40
C LYS A 106 4.02 -10.65 -11.99
N ILE A 107 3.14 -10.76 -10.99
CA ILE A 107 3.44 -10.46 -9.59
C ILE A 107 3.97 -11.71 -8.88
N THR A 108 3.28 -12.84 -9.02
CA THR A 108 3.63 -14.08 -8.32
C THR A 108 4.94 -14.70 -8.80
N SER A 109 5.34 -14.47 -10.05
CA SER A 109 6.65 -14.92 -10.58
C SER A 109 7.84 -14.26 -9.85
N SER A 110 7.65 -13.09 -9.26
CA SER A 110 8.66 -12.42 -8.44
C SER A 110 8.65 -12.83 -6.96
N GLY A 111 7.81 -13.80 -6.58
CA GLY A 111 7.62 -14.20 -5.18
C GLY A 111 6.63 -13.36 -4.38
N ALA A 112 6.10 -12.28 -4.99
CA ALA A 112 5.19 -11.33 -4.34
C ALA A 112 3.70 -11.73 -4.49
N GLY A 113 2.83 -10.89 -3.97
CA GLY A 113 1.38 -11.10 -4.02
C GLY A 113 0.96 -12.36 -3.29
N SER A 114 0.06 -13.15 -3.87
CA SER A 114 -0.43 -14.39 -3.25
C SER A 114 0.64 -15.47 -3.08
N LYS A 115 1.78 -15.36 -3.76
CA LYS A 115 2.91 -16.29 -3.59
C LYS A 115 3.50 -16.21 -2.18
N LEU A 116 3.45 -15.05 -1.52
CA LEU A 116 3.90 -14.87 -0.15
C LEU A 116 3.16 -15.78 0.85
N LEU A 117 1.90 -16.13 0.59
CA LEU A 117 1.11 -17.00 1.46
C LEU A 117 1.68 -18.42 1.59
N LEU A 118 2.58 -18.83 0.69
CA LEU A 118 3.30 -20.10 0.78
C LEU A 118 4.49 -20.06 1.75
N ASP A 119 4.84 -18.85 2.24
CA ASP A 119 5.96 -18.63 3.16
C ASP A 119 5.49 -17.67 4.30
N PRO A 120 4.73 -18.17 5.29
CA PRO A 120 4.27 -17.35 6.40
C PRO A 120 5.39 -16.66 7.20
N PRO A 121 6.57 -17.27 7.43
CA PRO A 121 7.71 -16.58 8.01
C PRO A 121 8.12 -15.34 7.21
N LEU A 122 8.16 -15.40 5.88
CA LEU A 122 8.48 -14.26 5.03
C LEU A 122 7.40 -13.16 5.12
N CYS A 123 6.12 -13.53 5.19
CA CYS A 123 5.05 -12.56 5.44
C CYS A 123 5.30 -11.76 6.74
N GLY A 124 5.69 -12.46 7.80
CA GLY A 124 6.06 -11.84 9.07
C GLY A 124 7.27 -10.91 8.95
N GLN A 125 8.32 -11.33 8.24
CA GLN A 125 9.51 -10.50 8.00
C GLN A 125 9.17 -9.25 7.18
N MET A 126 8.33 -9.37 6.16
CA MET A 126 7.83 -8.24 5.36
C MET A 126 7.10 -7.22 6.23
N ALA A 127 6.17 -7.68 7.06
CA ALA A 127 5.42 -6.82 7.97
C ALA A 127 6.33 -6.15 9.01
N ALA A 128 7.29 -6.89 9.57
CA ALA A 128 8.24 -6.37 10.55
C ALA A 128 9.16 -5.29 9.94
N ALA A 129 9.69 -5.52 8.73
CA ALA A 129 10.52 -4.57 8.02
C ALA A 129 9.74 -3.29 7.66
N ALA A 130 8.51 -3.44 7.17
CA ALA A 130 7.62 -2.32 6.89
C ALA A 130 7.30 -1.52 8.16
N ARG A 131 6.97 -2.19 9.26
CA ARG A 131 6.70 -1.56 10.55
C ARG A 131 7.90 -0.74 11.04
N LYS A 132 9.11 -1.30 10.96
CA LYS A 132 10.34 -0.61 11.34
C LYS A 132 10.57 0.66 10.52
N ALA A 133 10.31 0.62 9.21
CA ALA A 133 10.47 1.77 8.32
C ALA A 133 9.38 2.85 8.53
N LEU A 134 8.15 2.43 8.87
CA LEU A 134 7.04 3.33 9.14
C LEU A 134 7.11 4.01 10.51
N GLY A 135 7.76 3.37 11.50
CA GLY A 135 7.60 3.77 12.90
C GLY A 135 6.22 3.38 13.46
N ASP A 136 5.90 3.87 14.66
CA ASP A 136 4.70 3.40 15.38
C ASP A 136 3.41 4.12 15.03
N ASP A 137 3.48 5.34 14.49
CA ASP A 137 2.30 6.19 14.30
C ASP A 137 1.46 5.81 13.08
N THR A 138 2.10 5.45 11.96
CA THR A 138 1.39 5.13 10.73
C THR A 138 0.82 3.70 10.76
N PRO A 139 -0.48 3.50 10.59
CA PRO A 139 -1.08 2.19 10.45
C PRO A 139 -0.49 1.37 9.29
N LEU A 140 -0.33 0.07 9.54
CA LEU A 140 0.10 -0.92 8.56
C LEU A 140 -0.98 -1.99 8.44
N THR A 141 -1.41 -2.26 7.23
CA THR A 141 -2.34 -3.33 6.89
C THR A 141 -1.74 -4.30 5.88
N VAL A 142 -2.35 -5.45 5.74
CA VAL A 142 -2.01 -6.44 4.70
C VAL A 142 -3.29 -6.91 4.02
N LYS A 143 -3.23 -7.10 2.71
CA LYS A 143 -4.36 -7.59 1.92
C LYS A 143 -4.02 -8.95 1.34
#